data_bffbd1b7cbf756a04c244c498bb44d1e
#
_entry.id   bffbd1b7cbf756a04c244c498bb44d1e
#
_cell.length_a   1.000
_cell.length_b   1.000
_cell.length_c   1.000
_cell.angle_alpha   90.00
_cell.angle_beta   90.00
_cell.angle_gamma   90.00
#
_symmetry.space_group_name_H-M   'P 1'
#
loop_
_entity.id
_entity.type
_entity.pdbx_description
1 polymer ?
#
loop_
_entity_poly.entity_id
_entity_poly.type
_entity_poly.pdbx_seq_one_letter_code
_entity_poly.pdbx_strand_id
1 'polypeptide(L)'
;MTRLTENDIAGIEAEWATYERRLEELTGDDLLTLAARTLGIDPETARSGVRELRVGAIPISSGEGLIGGFADSLASIAGHLGFEADVLPADVPGFQLAKSGGFDLFIWADDDTYLAENILTGTVGENGRATGRGFATALIRMTKEA
;
A
#
# COMPACT_ATOMS: atom_id res chain seq x y z
N MET A 1 17.38 -5.76 -9.50
CA MET A 1 16.85 -4.90 -8.42
C MET A 1 17.44 -5.37 -7.11
N THR A 2 17.92 -4.48 -6.27
CA THR A 2 18.45 -4.88 -4.95
C THR A 2 17.28 -5.21 -4.03
N ARG A 3 17.31 -6.38 -3.39
CA ARG A 3 16.28 -6.77 -2.43
C ARG A 3 16.31 -5.85 -1.21
N LEU A 4 15.15 -5.45 -0.70
CA LEU A 4 15.03 -4.71 0.54
C LEU A 4 15.54 -5.55 1.73
N THR A 5 16.11 -4.88 2.71
CA THR A 5 16.53 -5.47 3.98
C THR A 5 15.62 -5.01 5.12
N GLU A 6 15.70 -5.66 6.28
CA GLU A 6 14.95 -5.23 7.47
C GLU A 6 15.27 -3.78 7.85
N ASN A 7 16.49 -3.32 7.64
CA ASN A 7 16.87 -1.94 7.92
C ASN A 7 16.20 -0.92 6.99
N ASP A 8 15.86 -1.31 5.76
CA ASP A 8 15.22 -0.42 4.80
C ASP A 8 13.76 -0.12 5.18
N ILE A 9 13.14 -0.98 5.97
CA ILE A 9 11.73 -0.86 6.39
C ILE A 9 11.54 -0.51 7.86
N ALA A 10 12.56 -0.67 8.70
CA ALA A 10 12.44 -0.51 10.16
C ALA A 10 12.03 0.90 10.60
N GLY A 11 12.28 1.93 9.79
CA GLY A 11 11.94 3.32 10.08
C GLY A 11 10.59 3.79 9.54
N ILE A 12 9.89 3.00 8.74
CA ILE A 12 8.71 3.46 7.97
C ILE A 12 7.66 4.10 8.88
N GLU A 13 7.29 3.44 9.96
CA GLU A 13 6.25 3.95 10.87
C GLU A 13 6.70 5.23 11.59
N ALA A 14 7.93 5.27 12.09
CA ALA A 14 8.47 6.41 12.82
C ALA A 14 8.68 7.64 11.92
N GLU A 15 8.99 7.43 10.64
CA GLU A 15 9.30 8.48 9.68
C GLU A 15 8.08 8.92 8.85
N TRP A 16 6.95 8.27 9.01
CA TRP A 16 5.75 8.50 8.19
C TRP A 16 5.34 9.98 8.10
N ALA A 17 5.20 10.64 9.23
CA ALA A 17 4.77 12.04 9.27
C ALA A 17 5.77 12.98 8.56
N THR A 18 7.06 12.67 8.63
CA THR A 18 8.10 13.43 7.94
C THR A 18 8.05 13.20 6.44
N TYR A 19 7.85 11.96 6.03
CA TYR A 19 7.69 11.59 4.63
C TYR A 19 6.46 12.27 4.02
N GLU A 20 5.32 12.20 4.68
CA GLU A 20 4.07 12.77 4.17
C GLU A 20 4.13 14.29 4.05
N ARG A 21 4.64 14.98 5.08
CA ARG A 21 4.87 16.43 5.01
C ARG A 21 5.77 16.82 3.84
N ARG A 22 6.86 16.08 3.62
CA ARG A 22 7.76 16.35 2.49
C ARG A 22 7.09 16.12 1.14
N LEU A 23 6.23 15.09 1.05
CA LEU A 23 5.44 14.84 -0.15
C LEU A 23 4.49 15.99 -0.43
N GLU A 24 3.76 16.48 0.58
CA GLU A 24 2.87 17.64 0.48
C GLU A 24 3.63 18.92 0.07
N GLU A 25 4.80 19.18 0.66
CA GLU A 25 5.64 20.32 0.30
C GLU A 25 6.05 20.30 -1.18
N LEU A 26 6.30 19.10 -1.74
CA LEU A 26 6.76 18.94 -3.11
C LEU A 26 5.63 18.88 -4.14
N THR A 27 4.48 18.32 -3.79
CA THR A 27 3.40 18.01 -4.74
C THR A 27 2.10 18.77 -4.49
N GLY A 28 1.96 19.36 -3.29
CA GLY A 28 0.70 19.94 -2.82
C GLY A 28 -0.35 18.90 -2.40
N ASP A 29 0.01 17.63 -2.37
CA ASP A 29 -0.90 16.51 -2.07
C ASP A 29 -0.30 15.57 -1.02
N ASP A 30 -1.11 15.07 -0.08
CA ASP A 30 -0.77 13.92 0.76
C ASP A 30 -0.76 12.62 -0.08
N LEU A 31 -0.27 11.53 0.48
CA LEU A 31 -0.13 10.28 -0.26
C LEU A 31 -1.47 9.74 -0.78
N LEU A 32 -2.53 9.82 0.04
CA LEU A 32 -3.86 9.37 -0.37
C LEU A 32 -4.42 10.22 -1.51
N THR A 33 -4.27 11.54 -1.42
CA THR A 33 -4.68 12.47 -2.49
C THR A 33 -3.92 12.20 -3.78
N LEU A 34 -2.61 11.99 -3.69
CA LEU A 34 -1.77 11.67 -4.86
C LEU A 34 -2.20 10.34 -5.50
N ALA A 35 -2.47 9.31 -4.70
CA ALA A 35 -2.97 8.02 -5.17
C ALA A 35 -4.35 8.16 -5.85
N ALA A 36 -5.28 8.90 -5.25
CA ALA A 36 -6.59 9.16 -5.83
C ALA A 36 -6.47 9.85 -7.19
N ARG A 37 -5.65 10.90 -7.28
CA ARG A 37 -5.40 11.61 -8.57
C ARG A 37 -4.77 10.71 -9.62
N THR A 38 -3.86 9.83 -9.21
CA THR A 38 -3.23 8.85 -10.11
C THR A 38 -4.25 7.92 -10.76
N LEU A 39 -5.32 7.62 -10.03
CA LEU A 39 -6.42 6.76 -10.50
C LEU A 39 -7.59 7.54 -11.13
N GLY A 40 -7.55 8.88 -11.11
CA GLY A 40 -8.65 9.71 -11.59
C GLY A 40 -9.88 9.71 -10.65
N ILE A 41 -9.67 9.40 -9.38
CA ILE A 41 -10.70 9.39 -8.34
C ILE A 41 -10.68 10.73 -7.61
N ASP A 42 -11.84 11.26 -7.28
CA ASP A 42 -11.95 12.44 -6.43
C ASP A 42 -11.35 12.17 -5.05
N PRO A 43 -10.41 13.00 -4.53
CA PRO A 43 -9.73 12.76 -3.27
C PRO A 43 -10.64 12.62 -2.05
N GLU A 44 -11.73 13.40 -1.97
CA GLU A 44 -12.66 13.30 -0.85
C GLU A 44 -13.47 12.00 -0.90
N THR A 45 -13.85 11.56 -2.10
CA THR A 45 -14.47 10.25 -2.32
C THR A 45 -13.53 9.13 -1.91
N ALA A 46 -12.24 9.21 -2.29
CA ALA A 46 -11.23 8.23 -1.88
C ALA A 46 -11.07 8.22 -0.35
N ARG A 47 -10.96 9.39 0.28
CA ARG A 47 -10.79 9.55 1.73
C ARG A 47 -11.96 8.97 2.53
N SER A 48 -13.17 9.13 2.04
CA SER A 48 -14.36 8.53 2.66
C SER A 48 -14.38 7.01 2.44
N GLY A 49 -14.09 6.56 1.22
CA GLY A 49 -14.16 5.14 0.84
C GLY A 49 -13.16 4.27 1.58
N VAL A 50 -11.90 4.72 1.75
CA VAL A 50 -10.87 3.90 2.43
C VAL A 50 -11.22 3.58 3.88
N ARG A 51 -11.97 4.45 4.57
CA ARG A 51 -12.38 4.27 5.97
C ARG A 51 -13.40 3.14 6.17
N GLU A 52 -14.05 2.73 5.11
CA GLU A 52 -15.07 1.68 5.13
C GLU A 52 -14.50 0.32 4.69
N LEU A 53 -13.22 0.28 4.31
CA LEU A 53 -12.58 -0.90 3.74
C LEU A 53 -11.56 -1.52 4.71
N ARG A 54 -11.60 -2.86 4.79
CA ARG A 54 -10.67 -3.66 5.56
C ARG A 54 -9.62 -4.31 4.65
N VAL A 55 -8.35 -4.15 5.04
CA VAL A 55 -7.19 -4.67 4.30
C VAL A 55 -6.44 -5.70 5.12
N GLY A 56 -6.21 -6.88 4.56
CA GLY A 56 -5.35 -7.90 5.15
C GLY A 56 -3.98 -7.92 4.48
N ALA A 57 -2.90 -7.76 5.25
CA ALA A 57 -1.54 -7.98 4.78
C ALA A 57 -1.14 -9.43 5.01
N ILE A 58 -0.86 -10.18 3.93
CA ILE A 58 -0.57 -11.62 3.95
C ILE A 58 0.91 -11.85 3.67
N PRO A 59 1.71 -12.30 4.66
CA PRO A 59 3.09 -12.73 4.42
C PRO A 59 3.11 -13.98 3.54
N ILE A 60 4.02 -14.02 2.56
CA ILE A 60 4.24 -15.20 1.71
C ILE A 60 5.60 -15.78 2.04
N SER A 61 5.64 -17.03 2.46
CA SER A 61 6.86 -17.71 2.90
C SER A 61 7.59 -18.48 1.80
N SER A 62 7.03 -18.51 0.58
CA SER A 62 7.65 -19.16 -0.57
C SER A 62 8.90 -18.42 -1.08
N GLY A 63 9.74 -19.09 -1.85
CA GLY A 63 10.97 -18.51 -2.39
C GLY A 63 11.98 -18.18 -1.31
N GLU A 64 12.58 -17.00 -1.35
CA GLU A 64 13.48 -16.51 -0.31
C GLU A 64 12.75 -15.98 0.93
N GLY A 65 11.41 -15.98 0.89
CA GLY A 65 10.56 -15.50 1.95
C GLY A 65 10.50 -13.99 2.09
N LEU A 66 9.67 -13.49 3.00
CA LEU A 66 9.61 -12.07 3.33
C LEU A 66 10.66 -11.71 4.38
N ILE A 67 11.19 -10.50 4.27
CA ILE A 67 11.98 -9.89 5.35
C ILE A 67 11.09 -9.64 6.57
N GLY A 68 11.69 -9.76 7.78
CA GLY A 68 10.98 -9.53 9.02
C GLY A 68 10.35 -8.13 9.09
N GLY A 69 9.10 -8.05 9.53
CA GLY A 69 8.36 -6.80 9.64
C GLY A 69 7.76 -6.25 8.34
N PHE A 70 7.93 -6.92 7.19
CA PHE A 70 7.43 -6.40 5.92
C PHE A 70 5.89 -6.32 5.87
N ALA A 71 5.21 -7.37 6.30
CA ALA A 71 3.74 -7.37 6.36
C ALA A 71 3.20 -6.35 7.37
N ASP A 72 3.89 -6.16 8.51
CA ASP A 72 3.56 -5.13 9.49
C ASP A 72 3.69 -3.72 8.89
N SER A 73 4.75 -3.48 8.13
CA SER A 73 4.95 -2.20 7.42
C SER A 73 3.84 -1.95 6.40
N LEU A 74 3.39 -2.98 5.66
CA LEU A 74 2.28 -2.85 4.71
C LEU A 74 0.97 -2.52 5.40
N ALA A 75 0.66 -3.19 6.50
CA ALA A 75 -0.52 -2.91 7.31
C ALA A 75 -0.46 -1.50 7.91
N SER A 76 0.71 -1.07 8.40
CA SER A 76 0.94 0.28 8.92
C SER A 76 0.69 1.34 7.86
N ILE A 77 1.24 1.18 6.65
CA ILE A 77 1.02 2.10 5.53
C ILE A 77 -0.47 2.17 5.17
N ALA A 78 -1.15 1.03 5.06
CA ALA A 78 -2.57 1.00 4.78
C ALA A 78 -3.39 1.71 5.88
N GLY A 79 -3.03 1.53 7.14
CA GLY A 79 -3.63 2.23 8.28
C GLY A 79 -3.45 3.74 8.21
N HIS A 80 -2.26 4.22 7.84
CA HIS A 80 -2.00 5.66 7.64
C HIS A 80 -2.81 6.25 6.49
N LEU A 81 -3.11 5.47 5.46
CA LEU A 81 -4.00 5.88 4.36
C LEU A 81 -5.48 5.91 4.77
N GLY A 82 -5.84 5.38 5.93
CA GLY A 82 -7.19 5.39 6.47
C GLY A 82 -7.96 4.08 6.41
N PHE A 83 -7.35 3.00 5.92
CA PHE A 83 -7.94 1.66 5.95
C PHE A 83 -7.92 1.07 7.36
N GLU A 84 -8.87 0.18 7.65
CA GLU A 84 -8.74 -0.78 8.75
C GLU A 84 -7.82 -1.91 8.29
N ALA A 85 -6.60 -2.00 8.84
CA ALA A 85 -5.58 -2.90 8.32
C ALA A 85 -5.06 -3.86 9.39
N ASP A 86 -4.96 -5.14 9.03
CA ASP A 86 -4.46 -6.22 9.88
C ASP A 86 -3.40 -7.06 9.17
N VAL A 87 -2.44 -7.59 9.92
CA VAL A 87 -1.54 -8.64 9.43
C VAL A 87 -2.24 -9.99 9.62
N LEU A 88 -2.34 -10.74 8.53
CA LEU A 88 -2.96 -12.07 8.52
C LEU A 88 -1.90 -13.18 8.62
N PRO A 89 -2.33 -14.43 8.94
CA PRO A 89 -1.44 -15.58 8.87
C PRO A 89 -0.75 -15.71 7.50
N ALA A 90 0.47 -16.25 7.50
CA ALA A 90 1.20 -16.44 6.25
C ALA A 90 0.53 -17.44 5.31
N ASP A 91 0.72 -17.25 4.01
CA ASP A 91 0.34 -18.18 2.95
C ASP A 91 -1.18 -18.50 2.88
N VAL A 92 -1.53 -19.75 2.56
CA VAL A 92 -2.91 -20.19 2.35
C VAL A 92 -3.86 -19.86 3.51
N PRO A 93 -3.49 -20.06 4.78
CA PRO A 93 -4.35 -19.65 5.90
C PRO A 93 -4.73 -18.17 5.88
N GLY A 94 -3.80 -17.29 5.51
CA GLY A 94 -4.08 -15.85 5.38
C GLY A 94 -5.08 -15.55 4.26
N PHE A 95 -4.92 -16.16 3.09
CA PHE A 95 -5.87 -16.02 1.99
C PHE A 95 -7.27 -16.54 2.36
N GLN A 96 -7.35 -17.68 3.06
CA GLN A 96 -8.61 -18.22 3.54
C GLN A 96 -9.29 -17.27 4.52
N LEU A 97 -8.52 -16.73 5.47
CA LEU A 97 -9.04 -15.77 6.44
C LEU A 97 -9.46 -14.44 5.77
N ALA A 98 -8.70 -13.93 4.82
CA ALA A 98 -9.06 -12.74 4.08
C ALA A 98 -10.43 -12.91 3.39
N LYS A 99 -10.66 -14.04 2.73
CA LYS A 99 -11.91 -14.31 2.01
C LYS A 99 -13.10 -14.59 2.92
N SER A 100 -12.90 -15.21 4.08
CA SER A 100 -13.98 -15.60 5.01
C SER A 100 -14.18 -14.62 6.17
N GLY A 101 -13.20 -13.78 6.45
CA GLY A 101 -13.14 -12.92 7.64
C GLY A 101 -13.69 -11.49 7.46
N GLY A 102 -14.36 -11.20 6.34
CA GLY A 102 -14.95 -9.89 6.09
C GLY A 102 -13.93 -8.82 5.70
N PHE A 103 -12.80 -9.21 5.09
CA PHE A 103 -11.88 -8.29 4.45
C PHE A 103 -12.37 -7.95 3.04
N ASP A 104 -12.10 -6.72 2.61
CA ASP A 104 -12.45 -6.23 1.28
C ASP A 104 -11.29 -6.36 0.30
N LEU A 105 -10.07 -6.20 0.83
CA LEU A 105 -8.82 -6.19 0.10
C LEU A 105 -7.79 -7.07 0.81
N PHE A 106 -6.85 -7.62 0.07
CA PHE A 106 -5.62 -8.12 0.66
C PHE A 106 -4.39 -7.67 -0.13
N ILE A 107 -3.27 -7.56 0.57
CA ILE A 107 -1.95 -7.26 0.01
C ILE A 107 -1.04 -8.44 0.30
N TRP A 108 -0.34 -8.92 -0.70
CA TRP A 108 0.63 -10.00 -0.53
C TRP A 108 1.86 -9.78 -1.41
N ALA A 109 2.97 -10.32 -0.97
CA ALA A 109 4.24 -10.25 -1.67
C ALA A 109 5.03 -11.54 -1.51
N ASP A 110 5.66 -11.97 -2.56
CA ASP A 110 6.75 -12.92 -2.59
C ASP A 110 8.01 -12.27 -3.17
N ASP A 111 9.02 -13.07 -3.54
CA ASP A 111 10.28 -12.54 -4.06
C ASP A 111 10.15 -11.84 -5.41
N ASP A 112 9.17 -12.23 -6.22
CA ASP A 112 8.99 -11.75 -7.59
C ASP A 112 7.79 -10.83 -7.74
N THR A 113 6.76 -11.01 -6.90
CA THR A 113 5.46 -10.41 -7.11
C THR A 113 4.93 -9.74 -5.84
N TYR A 114 4.45 -8.52 -6.00
CA TYR A 114 3.86 -7.72 -4.95
C TYR A 114 2.53 -7.18 -5.44
N LEU A 115 1.44 -7.69 -4.89
CA LEU A 115 0.08 -7.48 -5.38
C LEU A 115 -0.87 -7.00 -4.28
N ALA A 116 -1.87 -6.22 -4.70
CA ALA A 116 -3.08 -5.97 -3.94
C ALA A 116 -4.29 -6.47 -4.75
N GLU A 117 -5.22 -7.13 -4.10
CA GLU A 117 -6.43 -7.64 -4.75
C GLU A 117 -7.69 -7.20 -4.01
N ASN A 118 -8.68 -6.74 -4.76
CA ASN A 118 -10.04 -6.55 -4.26
C ASN A 118 -10.77 -7.88 -4.29
N ILE A 119 -11.20 -8.37 -3.13
CA ILE A 119 -11.78 -9.71 -2.95
C ILE A 119 -13.13 -9.86 -3.68
N LEU A 120 -13.92 -8.76 -3.72
CA LEU A 120 -15.25 -8.80 -4.33
C LEU A 120 -15.20 -8.79 -5.86
N THR A 121 -14.31 -7.99 -6.43
CA THR A 121 -14.24 -7.78 -7.89
C THR A 121 -13.19 -8.63 -8.57
N GLY A 122 -12.21 -9.17 -7.82
CA GLY A 122 -11.04 -9.84 -8.36
C GLY A 122 -10.06 -8.91 -9.08
N THR A 123 -10.24 -7.59 -8.92
CA THR A 123 -9.32 -6.61 -9.53
C THR A 123 -7.98 -6.62 -8.82
N VAL A 124 -6.91 -6.73 -9.58
CA VAL A 124 -5.54 -6.82 -9.08
C VAL A 124 -4.74 -5.58 -9.46
N GLY A 125 -4.06 -5.00 -8.47
CA GLY A 125 -3.06 -3.94 -8.63
C GLY A 125 -1.66 -4.49 -8.43
N GLU A 126 -0.77 -4.31 -9.40
CA GLU A 126 0.62 -4.76 -9.34
C GLU A 126 1.55 -3.59 -8.99
N ASN A 127 2.52 -3.82 -8.10
CA ASN A 127 3.37 -2.79 -7.51
C ASN A 127 4.17 -1.98 -8.54
N GLY A 128 4.84 -2.63 -9.49
CA GLY A 128 5.70 -1.92 -10.45
C GLY A 128 4.91 -0.91 -11.30
N ARG A 129 3.74 -1.34 -11.77
CA ARG A 129 2.83 -0.48 -12.55
C ARG A 129 2.25 0.65 -11.70
N ALA A 130 1.82 0.36 -10.47
CA ALA A 130 1.28 1.35 -9.55
C ALA A 130 2.33 2.40 -9.16
N THR A 131 3.55 1.97 -8.85
CA THR A 131 4.68 2.82 -8.52
C THR A 131 5.02 3.76 -9.68
N GLY A 132 5.16 3.24 -10.89
CA GLY A 132 5.47 4.05 -12.08
C GLY A 132 4.43 5.14 -12.35
N ARG A 133 3.15 4.82 -12.22
CA ARG A 133 2.05 5.79 -12.37
C ARG A 133 2.06 6.84 -11.26
N GLY A 134 2.32 6.45 -10.02
CA GLY A 134 2.42 7.36 -8.88
C GLY A 134 3.57 8.36 -9.05
N PHE A 135 4.74 7.90 -9.46
CA PHE A 135 5.88 8.77 -9.77
C PHE A 135 5.58 9.77 -10.89
N ALA A 136 4.95 9.33 -11.98
CA ALA A 136 4.57 10.22 -13.07
C ALA A 136 3.60 11.32 -12.60
N THR A 137 2.62 10.95 -11.77
CA THR A 137 1.68 11.93 -11.19
C THR A 137 2.41 12.94 -10.29
N ALA A 138 3.30 12.48 -9.42
CA ALA A 138 4.08 13.34 -8.55
C ALA A 138 4.93 14.33 -9.34
N LEU A 139 5.64 13.88 -10.37
CA LEU A 139 6.43 14.74 -11.24
C LEU A 139 5.59 15.83 -11.93
N ILE A 140 4.40 15.48 -12.43
CA ILE A 140 3.48 16.44 -13.03
C ILE A 140 3.02 17.48 -12.01
N ARG A 141 2.73 17.06 -10.77
CA ARG A 141 2.34 17.98 -9.70
C ARG A 141 3.45 18.96 -9.36
N MET A 142 4.69 18.48 -9.20
CA MET A 142 5.85 19.31 -8.93
C MET A 142 6.13 20.37 -10.01
N THR A 143 5.76 20.10 -11.27
CA THR A 143 5.99 21.05 -12.38
C THR A 143 4.91 22.12 -12.51
N LYS A 144 3.73 21.89 -11.95
CA LYS A 144 2.61 22.85 -12.03
C LYS A 144 2.73 24.03 -11.07
N GLU A 145 3.62 23.96 -10.09
CA GLU A 145 3.88 24.99 -9.09
C GLU A 145 5.16 25.79 -9.37
N ALA A 146 5.85 25.47 -10.44
CA ALA A 146 7.05 26.19 -10.86
C ALA A 146 6.70 27.40 -11.73
#